data_f5ba2e841ae7da2f6cd78def9bd40650
#
_entry.id   f5ba2e841ae7da2f6cd78def9bd40650
#
_cell.length_a   1.000
_cell.length_b   1.000
_cell.length_c   1.000
_cell.angle_alpha   90.00
_cell.angle_beta   90.00
_cell.angle_gamma   90.00
#
_symmetry.space_group_name_H-M   'P 1'
#
loop_
_entity.id
_entity.type
_entity.pdbx_description
1 polymer ?
#
loop_
_entity_poly.entity_id
_entity_poly.type
_entity_poly.pdbx_seq_one_letter_code
_entity_poly.pdbx_strand_id
1 'polypeptide(L)'
;EIDARLYILDCLPNLTPKSKDEITQLVSDAVKQIRATHSSPILLVEHAGYSNALADDTKLQDYTRMNEGAKKAFEELQAQGIKDIYYLTREELGPHPDAWVDYVHPSDWGMETQANAVERKVREILRIPEGNLSTTQPVTQRREPNNYEWQKRHRDILSLNQSNPPRRVILGNSITHFWGGEPKGPSVRGMETWEKIMRPAGFHNLGYGFDRIENVLWRVYHGELDGYKAEEV
;
A
#
# COMPACT_ATOMS: atom_id res chain seq x y z
N GLU A 1 3.36 -11.20 21.01
CA GLU A 1 4.24 -11.52 19.87
C GLU A 1 3.41 -11.53 18.59
N ILE A 2 3.99 -11.04 17.47
CA ILE A 2 3.33 -10.98 16.16
C ILE A 2 3.92 -12.09 15.31
N ASP A 3 3.09 -13.01 14.84
CA ASP A 3 3.48 -14.04 13.87
C ASP A 3 3.34 -13.47 12.45
N ALA A 4 4.41 -12.92 11.91
CA ALA A 4 4.45 -12.28 10.60
C ALA A 4 4.93 -13.25 9.51
N ARG A 5 4.43 -13.10 8.28
CA ARG A 5 4.93 -13.83 7.11
C ARG A 5 6.33 -13.39 6.68
N LEU A 6 6.72 -12.17 7.03
CA LEU A 6 8.02 -11.56 6.75
C LEU A 6 8.25 -10.45 7.78
N TYR A 7 9.45 -10.37 8.31
CA TYR A 7 9.92 -9.25 9.12
C TYR A 7 10.82 -8.34 8.27
N ILE A 8 10.58 -7.04 8.30
CA ILE A 8 11.41 -6.04 7.60
C ILE A 8 12.04 -5.15 8.65
N LEU A 9 13.37 -5.07 8.66
CA LEU A 9 14.15 -4.21 9.54
C LEU A 9 14.68 -3.01 8.75
N ASP A 10 13.99 -1.88 8.86
CA ASP A 10 14.30 -0.59 8.24
C ASP A 10 14.47 0.47 9.33
N CYS A 11 15.55 0.39 10.09
CA CYS A 11 15.77 1.24 11.25
C CYS A 11 17.11 1.99 11.23
N LEU A 12 17.92 1.83 10.18
CA LEU A 12 19.25 2.43 10.10
C LEU A 12 19.27 3.95 10.22
N PRO A 13 18.31 4.72 9.65
CA PRO A 13 18.29 6.19 9.78
C PRO A 13 18.32 6.68 11.22
N ASN A 14 17.82 5.89 12.17
CA ASN A 14 17.79 6.22 13.60
C ASN A 14 19.08 5.84 14.36
N LEU A 15 20.06 5.25 13.68
CA LEU A 15 21.31 4.77 14.28
C LEU A 15 22.52 5.66 13.99
N THR A 16 22.31 6.88 13.50
CA THR A 16 23.36 7.83 13.12
C THR A 16 24.46 8.00 14.18
N PRO A 17 24.17 8.11 15.50
CA PRO A 17 25.22 8.29 16.49
C PRO A 17 26.02 7.02 16.81
N LYS A 18 25.64 5.86 16.26
CA LYS A 18 26.26 4.59 16.54
C LYS A 18 27.48 4.32 15.67
N SER A 19 28.49 3.67 16.25
CA SER A 19 29.61 3.15 15.48
C SER A 19 29.21 1.97 14.60
N LYS A 20 30.05 1.64 13.62
CA LYS A 20 29.86 0.47 12.74
C LYS A 20 29.69 -0.83 13.54
N ASP A 21 30.54 -1.05 14.56
CA ASP A 21 30.46 -2.28 15.35
C ASP A 21 29.22 -2.34 16.25
N GLU A 22 28.80 -1.21 16.82
CA GLU A 22 27.52 -1.14 17.55
C GLU A 22 26.33 -1.47 16.63
N ILE A 23 26.32 -0.96 15.40
CA ILE A 23 25.27 -1.25 14.42
C ILE A 23 25.28 -2.74 14.04
N THR A 24 26.48 -3.30 13.77
CA THR A 24 26.66 -4.73 13.50
C THR A 24 26.06 -5.57 14.63
N GLN A 25 26.34 -5.21 15.88
CA GLN A 25 25.83 -5.92 17.06
C GLN A 25 24.30 -5.78 17.17
N LEU A 26 23.76 -4.56 17.05
CA LEU A 26 22.32 -4.30 17.17
C LEU A 26 21.51 -5.06 16.13
N VAL A 27 21.95 -5.04 14.85
CA VAL A 27 21.29 -5.78 13.78
C VAL A 27 21.36 -7.29 14.03
N SER A 28 22.53 -7.79 14.44
CA SER A 28 22.72 -9.21 14.76
C SER A 28 21.82 -9.66 15.92
N ASP A 29 21.71 -8.85 16.97
CA ASP A 29 20.87 -9.16 18.12
C ASP A 29 19.39 -9.14 17.77
N ALA A 30 18.94 -8.18 16.97
CA ALA A 30 17.56 -8.12 16.51
C ALA A 30 17.19 -9.36 15.69
N VAL A 31 18.04 -9.77 14.73
CA VAL A 31 17.81 -10.98 13.94
C VAL A 31 17.80 -12.23 14.83
N LYS A 32 18.75 -12.38 15.75
CA LYS A 32 18.80 -13.53 16.66
C LYS A 32 17.59 -13.59 17.57
N GLN A 33 17.11 -12.44 18.06
CA GLN A 33 15.91 -12.37 18.88
C GLN A 33 14.67 -12.83 18.12
N ILE A 34 14.48 -12.38 16.86
CA ILE A 34 13.39 -12.85 16.00
C ILE A 34 13.53 -14.37 15.76
N ARG A 35 14.72 -14.84 15.42
CA ARG A 35 15.00 -16.26 15.16
C ARG A 35 14.79 -17.16 16.36
N ALA A 36 14.85 -16.66 17.59
CA ALA A 36 14.60 -17.45 18.79
C ALA A 36 13.16 -18.00 18.82
N THR A 37 12.20 -17.35 18.16
CA THR A 37 10.79 -17.72 18.24
C THR A 37 10.09 -17.81 16.86
N HIS A 38 10.70 -17.32 15.78
CA HIS A 38 10.10 -17.27 14.46
C HIS A 38 11.04 -17.77 13.36
N SER A 39 10.48 -18.52 12.42
CA SER A 39 11.16 -19.05 11.22
C SER A 39 10.91 -18.22 9.96
N SER A 40 10.00 -17.26 10.00
CA SER A 40 9.66 -16.42 8.84
C SER A 40 10.85 -15.66 8.29
N PRO A 41 10.91 -15.36 6.98
CA PRO A 41 11.98 -14.57 6.37
C PRO A 41 12.20 -13.23 7.09
N ILE A 42 13.45 -12.75 7.10
CA ILE A 42 13.82 -11.41 7.60
C ILE A 42 14.51 -10.66 6.48
N LEU A 43 14.03 -9.47 6.15
CA LEU A 43 14.63 -8.54 5.21
C LEU A 43 15.30 -7.39 5.98
N LEU A 44 16.60 -7.21 5.77
CA LEU A 44 17.36 -6.06 6.24
C LEU A 44 17.39 -5.02 5.11
N VAL A 45 17.08 -3.76 5.42
CA VAL A 45 17.03 -2.66 4.46
C VAL A 45 18.12 -1.64 4.78
N GLU A 46 18.91 -1.26 3.78
CA GLU A 46 19.91 -0.21 3.92
C GLU A 46 19.28 1.18 4.08
N HIS A 47 20.04 2.08 4.68
CA HIS A 47 19.73 3.51 4.66
C HIS A 47 19.83 4.03 3.23
N ALA A 48 18.78 4.68 2.73
CA ALA A 48 18.73 5.22 1.37
C ALA A 48 19.74 6.37 1.12
N GLY A 49 20.37 6.88 2.17
CA GLY A 49 21.32 7.99 2.12
C GLY A 49 20.69 9.32 2.49
N TYR A 50 21.45 10.39 2.25
CA TYR A 50 21.02 11.78 2.41
C TYR A 50 21.16 12.49 1.07
N SER A 51 20.18 13.33 0.70
CA SER A 51 20.21 14.02 -0.61
C SER A 51 21.37 15.02 -0.74
N ASN A 52 21.89 15.55 0.37
CA ASN A 52 23.03 16.46 0.42
C ASN A 52 24.39 15.77 0.62
N ALA A 53 24.46 14.45 0.63
CA ALA A 53 25.69 13.71 0.92
C ALA A 53 26.84 13.99 -0.06
N LEU A 54 26.52 14.39 -1.31
CA LEU A 54 27.56 14.78 -2.27
C LEU A 54 28.27 16.10 -1.91
N ALA A 55 27.66 16.94 -1.07
CA ALA A 55 28.19 18.21 -0.63
C ALA A 55 28.53 18.23 0.87
N ASP A 56 28.25 17.14 1.60
CA ASP A 56 28.46 17.00 3.03
C ASP A 56 29.07 15.62 3.34
N ASP A 57 30.40 15.63 3.47
CA ASP A 57 31.17 14.43 3.76
C ASP A 57 30.71 13.72 5.04
N THR A 58 30.23 14.47 6.03
CA THR A 58 29.71 13.87 7.28
C THR A 58 28.48 13.00 6.98
N LYS A 59 27.57 13.50 6.16
CA LYS A 59 26.39 12.77 5.75
C LYS A 59 26.71 11.54 4.90
N LEU A 60 27.70 11.68 4.01
CA LEU A 60 28.21 10.57 3.22
C LEU A 60 28.79 9.48 4.14
N GLN A 61 29.63 9.85 5.11
CA GLN A 61 30.24 8.92 6.05
C GLN A 61 29.20 8.28 6.98
N ASP A 62 28.17 9.04 7.41
CA ASP A 62 27.14 8.54 8.31
C ASP A 62 26.37 7.36 7.70
N TYR A 63 25.73 7.54 6.54
CA TYR A 63 24.96 6.44 5.96
C TYR A 63 25.86 5.30 5.47
N THR A 64 27.05 5.60 4.97
CA THR A 64 28.01 4.56 4.55
C THR A 64 28.38 3.67 5.73
N ARG A 65 28.74 4.28 6.88
CA ARG A 65 29.05 3.55 8.12
C ARG A 65 27.87 2.67 8.56
N MET A 66 26.64 3.20 8.49
CA MET A 66 25.44 2.46 8.88
C MET A 66 25.20 1.25 7.96
N ASN A 67 25.28 1.45 6.65
CA ASN A 67 25.09 0.39 5.68
C ASN A 67 26.20 -0.68 5.78
N GLU A 68 27.45 -0.26 5.94
CA GLU A 68 28.55 -1.19 6.18
C GLU A 68 28.38 -2.02 7.46
N GLY A 69 27.86 -1.42 8.54
CA GLY A 69 27.58 -2.13 9.78
C GLY A 69 26.47 -3.17 9.61
N ALA A 70 25.38 -2.80 8.94
CA ALA A 70 24.30 -3.72 8.64
C ALA A 70 24.71 -4.85 7.70
N LYS A 71 25.50 -4.52 6.67
CA LYS A 71 26.02 -5.52 5.73
C LYS A 71 26.96 -6.52 6.42
N LYS A 72 27.87 -6.03 7.26
CA LYS A 72 28.73 -6.89 8.07
C LYS A 72 27.92 -7.84 8.95
N ALA A 73 26.86 -7.34 9.62
CA ALA A 73 25.97 -8.18 10.42
C ALA A 73 25.29 -9.26 9.56
N PHE A 74 24.80 -8.91 8.39
CA PHE A 74 24.18 -9.85 7.45
C PHE A 74 25.15 -10.96 7.05
N GLU A 75 26.37 -10.61 6.63
CA GLU A 75 27.39 -11.57 6.22
C GLU A 75 27.81 -12.51 7.36
N GLU A 76 28.00 -11.96 8.57
CA GLU A 76 28.33 -12.75 9.77
C GLU A 76 27.20 -13.70 10.18
N LEU A 77 25.94 -13.26 10.10
CA LEU A 77 24.77 -14.10 10.39
C LEU A 77 24.64 -15.24 9.40
N GLN A 78 24.88 -14.98 8.10
CA GLN A 78 24.92 -16.03 7.09
C GLN A 78 26.05 -17.03 7.37
N ALA A 79 27.24 -16.56 7.71
CA ALA A 79 28.37 -17.42 8.07
C ALA A 79 28.10 -18.26 9.33
N GLN A 80 27.29 -17.77 10.25
CA GLN A 80 26.79 -18.51 11.41
C GLN A 80 25.67 -19.52 11.07
N GLY A 81 25.25 -19.61 9.81
CA GLY A 81 24.23 -20.55 9.34
C GLY A 81 22.78 -20.08 9.57
N ILE A 82 22.57 -18.81 9.90
CA ILE A 82 21.21 -18.24 9.98
C ILE A 82 20.64 -18.19 8.56
N LYS A 83 19.51 -18.86 8.35
CA LYS A 83 18.83 -18.98 7.05
C LYS A 83 17.70 -17.98 6.91
N ASP A 84 17.23 -17.82 5.67
CA ASP A 84 16.06 -16.99 5.32
C ASP A 84 16.20 -15.54 5.79
N ILE A 85 17.43 -15.02 5.73
CA ILE A 85 17.75 -13.60 5.88
C ILE A 85 18.10 -13.03 4.49
N TYR A 86 17.61 -11.86 4.21
CA TYR A 86 17.71 -11.17 2.92
C TYR A 86 18.21 -9.75 3.14
N TYR A 87 18.73 -9.16 2.09
CA TYR A 87 19.32 -7.84 2.15
C TYR A 87 18.85 -6.99 0.96
N LEU A 88 18.46 -5.75 1.22
CA LEU A 88 18.07 -4.77 0.21
C LEU A 88 19.02 -3.59 0.29
N THR A 89 19.82 -3.42 -0.76
CA THR A 89 20.86 -2.40 -0.80
C THR A 89 20.30 -1.02 -1.12
N ARG A 90 21.08 0.02 -0.79
CA ARG A 90 20.77 1.40 -1.16
C ARG A 90 20.61 1.57 -2.68
N GLU A 91 21.44 0.90 -3.47
CA GLU A 91 21.38 0.93 -4.92
C GLU A 91 20.04 0.35 -5.43
N GLU A 92 19.59 -0.76 -4.84
CA GLU A 92 18.28 -1.36 -5.17
C GLU A 92 17.10 -0.49 -4.74
N LEU A 93 17.22 0.29 -3.66
CA LEU A 93 16.22 1.29 -3.25
C LEU A 93 16.07 2.42 -4.27
N GLY A 94 17.10 2.69 -5.09
CA GLY A 94 17.07 3.65 -6.18
C GLY A 94 16.91 5.10 -5.75
N PRO A 95 17.69 5.60 -4.76
CA PRO A 95 17.57 6.98 -4.30
C PRO A 95 17.91 7.98 -5.42
N HIS A 96 17.07 9.00 -5.58
CA HIS A 96 17.29 10.06 -6.56
C HIS A 96 17.41 11.41 -5.82
N PRO A 97 18.28 12.35 -6.25
CA PRO A 97 18.47 13.63 -5.59
C PRO A 97 17.20 14.44 -5.37
N ASP A 98 16.25 14.38 -6.32
CA ASP A 98 14.99 15.13 -6.28
C ASP A 98 13.86 14.41 -5.51
N ALA A 99 14.14 13.22 -5.00
CA ALA A 99 13.13 12.37 -4.34
C ALA A 99 13.04 12.63 -2.82
N TRP A 100 13.29 13.85 -2.36
CA TRP A 100 13.37 14.20 -0.93
C TRP A 100 12.59 15.49 -0.64
N VAL A 101 11.94 15.54 0.54
CA VAL A 101 11.28 16.78 1.02
C VAL A 101 12.23 17.65 1.84
N ASP A 102 13.20 17.01 2.45
CA ASP A 102 14.34 17.60 3.14
C ASP A 102 15.59 16.77 2.82
N TYR A 103 16.62 16.82 3.62
CA TYR A 103 17.83 16.02 3.34
C TYR A 103 17.70 14.55 3.70
N VAL A 104 16.66 14.14 4.40
CA VAL A 104 16.51 12.80 5.04
C VAL A 104 15.24 12.08 4.59
N HIS A 105 14.11 12.79 4.58
CA HIS A 105 12.81 12.18 4.36
C HIS A 105 12.44 12.16 2.88
N PRO A 106 11.99 11.03 2.34
CA PRO A 106 11.59 10.95 0.94
C PRO A 106 10.31 11.76 0.67
N SER A 107 10.24 12.37 -0.51
CA SER A 107 9.02 12.93 -1.09
C SER A 107 8.06 11.80 -1.51
N ASP A 108 6.86 12.15 -2.00
CA ASP A 108 5.91 11.16 -2.54
C ASP A 108 6.55 10.29 -3.61
N TRP A 109 7.33 10.88 -4.51
CA TRP A 109 8.09 10.14 -5.51
C TRP A 109 9.18 9.26 -4.90
N GLY A 110 9.89 9.75 -3.89
CA GLY A 110 10.89 8.97 -3.16
C GLY A 110 10.26 7.79 -2.42
N MET A 111 9.11 8.00 -1.79
CA MET A 111 8.34 6.93 -1.14
C MET A 111 7.89 5.87 -2.15
N GLU A 112 7.36 6.29 -3.29
CA GLU A 112 6.95 5.36 -4.36
C GLU A 112 8.13 4.55 -4.89
N THR A 113 9.27 5.19 -5.14
CA THR A 113 10.48 4.52 -5.62
C THR A 113 10.97 3.46 -4.64
N GLN A 114 11.08 3.81 -3.35
CA GLN A 114 11.50 2.87 -2.30
C GLN A 114 10.46 1.77 -2.07
N ALA A 115 9.17 2.11 -2.08
CA ALA A 115 8.09 1.13 -1.96
C ALA A 115 8.13 0.08 -3.08
N ASN A 116 8.36 0.51 -4.32
CA ASN A 116 8.49 -0.39 -5.47
C ASN A 116 9.72 -1.32 -5.33
N ALA A 117 10.83 -0.83 -4.78
CA ALA A 117 12.02 -1.65 -4.52
C ALA A 117 11.75 -2.69 -3.43
N VAL A 118 11.14 -2.27 -2.32
CA VAL A 118 10.74 -3.18 -1.22
C VAL A 118 9.72 -4.21 -1.73
N GLU A 119 8.71 -3.78 -2.51
CA GLU A 119 7.71 -4.69 -3.07
C GLU A 119 8.35 -5.78 -3.94
N ARG A 120 9.25 -5.42 -4.85
CA ARG A 120 9.97 -6.40 -5.68
C ARG A 120 10.71 -7.42 -4.81
N LYS A 121 11.44 -6.95 -3.79
CA LYS A 121 12.19 -7.83 -2.88
C LYS A 121 11.25 -8.72 -2.05
N VAL A 122 10.13 -8.20 -1.56
CA VAL A 122 9.11 -8.98 -0.84
C VAL A 122 8.50 -10.06 -1.74
N ARG A 123 8.19 -9.74 -3.00
CA ARG A 123 7.67 -10.71 -3.97
C ARG A 123 8.67 -11.82 -4.24
N GLU A 124 9.95 -11.48 -4.41
CA GLU A 124 11.04 -12.44 -4.56
C GLU A 124 11.11 -13.41 -3.37
N ILE A 125 11.19 -12.86 -2.15
CA ILE A 125 11.30 -13.62 -0.89
C ILE A 125 10.10 -14.54 -0.70
N LEU A 126 8.88 -14.02 -0.86
CA LEU A 126 7.64 -14.76 -0.64
C LEU A 126 7.19 -15.57 -1.88
N ARG A 127 7.96 -15.52 -2.98
CA ARG A 127 7.65 -16.18 -4.27
C ARG A 127 6.27 -15.81 -4.80
N ILE A 128 5.93 -14.50 -4.68
CA ILE A 128 4.67 -13.97 -5.21
C ILE A 128 4.91 -13.58 -6.67
N PRO A 129 4.19 -14.16 -7.64
CA PRO A 129 4.38 -13.86 -9.06
C PRO A 129 4.19 -12.36 -9.34
N GLU A 130 5.02 -11.80 -10.22
CA GLU A 130 4.78 -10.48 -10.79
C GLU A 130 3.54 -10.52 -11.69
N GLY A 131 2.76 -9.43 -11.70
CA GLY A 131 1.70 -9.23 -12.66
C GLY A 131 0.31 -9.72 -12.27
N ASN A 132 0.10 -10.29 -11.08
CA ASN A 132 -1.24 -10.55 -10.55
C ASN A 132 -1.67 -9.45 -9.57
N LEU A 133 -1.72 -8.22 -10.07
CA LEU A 133 -2.40 -7.15 -9.34
C LEU A 133 -3.89 -7.45 -9.38
N SER A 134 -4.43 -8.00 -8.30
CA SER A 134 -5.86 -8.31 -8.18
C SER A 134 -6.74 -7.11 -8.54
N THR A 135 -6.24 -5.90 -8.31
CA THR A 135 -6.91 -4.63 -8.62
C THR A 135 -7.07 -4.35 -10.12
N THR A 136 -6.30 -4.99 -10.99
CA THR A 136 -6.40 -4.83 -12.46
C THR A 136 -7.27 -5.89 -13.12
N GLN A 137 -7.74 -6.88 -12.38
CA GLN A 137 -8.61 -7.94 -12.87
C GLN A 137 -10.05 -7.68 -12.43
N PRO A 138 -10.97 -7.32 -13.36
CA PRO A 138 -12.35 -7.08 -13.01
C PRO A 138 -13.02 -8.37 -12.53
N VAL A 139 -13.53 -8.36 -11.31
CA VAL A 139 -14.22 -9.51 -10.70
C VAL A 139 -15.48 -9.09 -9.95
N THR A 140 -16.47 -9.96 -9.94
CA THR A 140 -17.66 -9.83 -9.07
C THR A 140 -17.31 -10.14 -7.62
N GLN A 141 -18.23 -9.80 -6.70
CA GLN A 141 -18.07 -10.21 -5.31
C GLN A 141 -19.38 -10.77 -4.73
N ARG A 142 -19.25 -11.58 -3.68
CA ARG A 142 -20.36 -12.13 -2.90
C ARG A 142 -19.99 -12.21 -1.42
N ARG A 143 -19.47 -11.11 -0.87
CA ARG A 143 -18.98 -11.09 0.52
C ARG A 143 -20.08 -10.82 1.55
N GLU A 144 -21.29 -10.42 1.11
CA GLU A 144 -22.40 -10.05 1.97
C GLU A 144 -23.73 -10.67 1.57
N PRO A 145 -23.82 -12.00 1.41
CA PRO A 145 -25.06 -12.62 0.92
C PRO A 145 -26.26 -12.42 1.85
N ASN A 146 -26.02 -12.08 3.12
CA ASN A 146 -27.08 -11.89 4.13
C ASN A 146 -27.43 -10.41 4.35
N ASN A 147 -26.75 -9.48 3.73
CA ASN A 147 -26.93 -8.05 3.93
C ASN A 147 -27.62 -7.37 2.74
N TYR A 148 -27.13 -7.63 1.55
CA TYR A 148 -27.75 -7.23 0.30
C TYR A 148 -27.28 -8.13 -0.85
N GLU A 149 -27.99 -8.12 -1.96
CA GLU A 149 -27.60 -8.88 -3.15
C GLU A 149 -26.88 -7.95 -4.15
N TRP A 150 -25.56 -8.15 -4.29
CA TRP A 150 -24.65 -7.30 -5.06
C TRP A 150 -25.04 -7.18 -6.54
N GLN A 151 -25.36 -8.31 -7.18
CA GLN A 151 -25.80 -8.34 -8.59
C GLN A 151 -27.16 -7.65 -8.80
N LYS A 152 -28.06 -7.75 -7.81
CA LYS A 152 -29.35 -7.04 -7.87
C LYS A 152 -29.11 -5.54 -7.82
N ARG A 153 -28.26 -5.06 -6.90
CA ARG A 153 -27.91 -3.65 -6.81
C ARG A 153 -27.33 -3.13 -8.13
N HIS A 154 -26.46 -3.92 -8.77
CA HIS A 154 -25.91 -3.57 -10.09
C HIS A 154 -27.02 -3.37 -11.14
N ARG A 155 -27.96 -4.31 -11.25
CA ARG A 155 -29.12 -4.16 -12.17
C ARG A 155 -29.99 -2.96 -11.83
N ASP A 156 -30.24 -2.72 -10.54
CA ASP A 156 -31.05 -1.59 -10.08
C ASP A 156 -30.37 -0.24 -10.44
N ILE A 157 -29.07 -0.14 -10.31
CA ILE A 157 -28.28 1.05 -10.69
C ILE A 157 -28.30 1.25 -12.21
N LEU A 158 -28.11 0.20 -13.01
CA LEU A 158 -28.22 0.31 -14.47
C LEU A 158 -29.60 0.83 -14.88
N SER A 159 -30.67 0.28 -14.30
CA SER A 159 -32.04 0.72 -14.56
C SER A 159 -32.30 2.17 -14.14
N LEU A 160 -31.75 2.56 -12.98
CA LEU A 160 -31.83 3.94 -12.48
C LEU A 160 -31.09 4.90 -13.41
N ASN A 161 -29.87 4.60 -13.81
CA ASN A 161 -29.06 5.44 -14.69
C ASN A 161 -29.71 5.59 -16.09
N GLN A 162 -30.36 4.55 -16.56
CA GLN A 162 -31.10 4.61 -17.82
C GLN A 162 -32.38 5.47 -17.77
N SER A 163 -33.14 5.36 -16.67
CA SER A 163 -34.39 6.09 -16.49
C SER A 163 -34.20 7.53 -16.00
N ASN A 164 -33.13 7.79 -15.26
CA ASN A 164 -32.77 9.08 -14.71
C ASN A 164 -31.26 9.27 -14.77
N PRO A 165 -30.70 9.68 -15.93
CA PRO A 165 -29.25 9.83 -16.07
C PRO A 165 -28.64 10.77 -15.06
N PRO A 166 -27.54 10.38 -14.35
CA PRO A 166 -26.90 11.23 -13.36
C PRO A 166 -26.11 12.36 -14.01
N ARG A 167 -26.09 13.52 -13.37
CA ARG A 167 -25.12 14.58 -13.69
C ARG A 167 -23.76 14.30 -13.09
N ARG A 168 -23.75 13.67 -11.91
CA ARG A 168 -22.56 13.33 -11.15
C ARG A 168 -22.72 11.93 -10.54
N VAL A 169 -21.63 11.23 -10.41
CA VAL A 169 -21.62 9.91 -9.77
C VAL A 169 -20.58 9.87 -8.67
N ILE A 170 -20.84 9.08 -7.63
CA ILE A 170 -19.84 8.79 -6.61
C ILE A 170 -19.63 7.28 -6.53
N LEU A 171 -18.43 6.82 -6.83
CA LEU A 171 -18.00 5.44 -6.71
C LEU A 171 -17.45 5.18 -5.30
N GLY A 172 -17.60 3.97 -4.79
CA GLY A 172 -17.01 3.63 -3.50
C GLY A 172 -17.49 2.32 -2.90
N ASN A 173 -17.08 2.11 -1.66
CA ASN A 173 -17.41 0.93 -0.87
C ASN A 173 -18.63 1.16 0.06
N SER A 174 -18.65 0.49 1.22
CA SER A 174 -19.76 0.58 2.18
C SER A 174 -20.00 1.99 2.74
N ILE A 175 -18.98 2.82 2.86
CA ILE A 175 -19.13 4.20 3.34
C ILE A 175 -20.00 4.98 2.37
N THR A 176 -19.71 4.89 1.09
CA THR A 176 -20.50 5.50 0.02
C THR A 176 -21.89 4.85 -0.08
N HIS A 177 -21.96 3.50 -0.09
CA HIS A 177 -23.22 2.76 -0.20
C HIS A 177 -24.25 3.17 0.85
N PHE A 178 -23.79 3.30 2.10
CA PHE A 178 -24.67 3.59 3.25
C PHE A 178 -24.86 5.08 3.50
N TRP A 179 -24.32 5.95 2.69
CA TRP A 179 -24.50 7.40 2.87
C TRP A 179 -25.94 7.79 2.57
N GLY A 180 -26.48 7.47 1.42
CA GLY A 180 -27.84 7.81 0.99
C GLY A 180 -28.07 7.56 -0.48
N GLY A 181 -29.22 8.01 -1.00
CA GLY A 181 -29.61 7.89 -2.41
C GLY A 181 -30.23 6.55 -2.79
N GLU A 182 -30.63 6.47 -4.05
CA GLU A 182 -31.24 5.27 -4.64
C GLU A 182 -30.21 4.52 -5.49
N PRO A 183 -30.31 3.20 -5.63
CA PRO A 183 -31.16 2.28 -4.85
C PRO A 183 -30.73 2.26 -3.39
N LYS A 184 -31.69 2.25 -2.46
CA LYS A 184 -31.39 2.27 -1.02
C LYS A 184 -30.50 1.11 -0.61
N GLY A 185 -29.49 1.43 0.19
CA GLY A 185 -28.66 0.42 0.85
C GLY A 185 -29.42 -0.28 1.99
N PRO A 186 -28.84 -1.38 2.53
CA PRO A 186 -29.40 -2.10 3.67
C PRO A 186 -29.42 -1.25 4.96
N SER A 187 -28.62 -0.22 5.03
CA SER A 187 -28.70 0.83 6.04
C SER A 187 -28.38 2.19 5.42
N VAL A 188 -28.92 3.27 5.98
CA VAL A 188 -28.69 4.63 5.51
C VAL A 188 -28.24 5.47 6.70
N ARG A 189 -27.04 6.05 6.63
CA ARG A 189 -26.40 6.75 7.76
C ARG A 189 -26.23 8.25 7.56
N GLY A 190 -26.41 8.75 6.34
CA GLY A 190 -26.20 10.16 5.98
C GLY A 190 -27.32 10.72 5.11
N MET A 191 -28.57 10.26 5.31
CA MET A 191 -29.71 10.67 4.46
C MET A 191 -29.92 12.19 4.47
N GLU A 192 -29.76 12.84 5.61
CA GLU A 192 -29.94 14.29 5.70
C GLU A 192 -28.96 15.05 4.80
N THR A 193 -27.68 14.71 4.85
CA THR A 193 -26.64 15.31 4.00
C THR A 193 -26.84 14.93 2.55
N TRP A 194 -27.26 13.69 2.28
CA TRP A 194 -27.57 13.25 0.92
C TRP A 194 -28.67 14.08 0.31
N GLU A 195 -29.81 14.23 0.97
CA GLU A 195 -30.96 14.97 0.48
C GLU A 195 -30.70 16.48 0.33
N LYS A 196 -29.90 17.06 1.24
CA LYS A 196 -29.61 18.50 1.21
C LYS A 196 -28.52 18.89 0.22
N ILE A 197 -27.56 18.02 -0.05
CA ILE A 197 -26.35 18.36 -0.80
C ILE A 197 -26.20 17.51 -2.06
N MET A 198 -26.16 16.19 -1.92
CA MET A 198 -25.79 15.29 -3.04
C MET A 198 -26.91 15.16 -4.08
N ARG A 199 -28.14 14.96 -3.63
CA ARG A 199 -29.30 14.86 -4.53
C ARG A 199 -29.53 16.13 -5.35
N PRO A 200 -29.58 17.35 -4.76
CA PRO A 200 -29.75 18.58 -5.54
C PRO A 200 -28.58 18.85 -6.51
N ALA A 201 -27.38 18.39 -6.19
CA ALA A 201 -26.22 18.45 -7.06
C ALA A 201 -26.24 17.42 -8.20
N GLY A 202 -27.23 16.51 -8.22
CA GLY A 202 -27.39 15.51 -9.28
C GLY A 202 -26.49 14.29 -9.14
N PHE A 203 -26.10 13.94 -7.93
CA PHE A 203 -25.29 12.73 -7.68
C PHE A 203 -26.14 11.46 -7.66
N HIS A 204 -25.64 10.40 -8.31
CA HIS A 204 -26.05 9.02 -8.05
C HIS A 204 -25.02 8.28 -7.23
N ASN A 205 -25.51 7.43 -6.33
CA ASN A 205 -24.68 6.66 -5.42
C ASN A 205 -24.33 5.28 -6.01
N LEU A 206 -23.13 5.17 -6.58
CA LEU A 206 -22.56 3.94 -7.08
C LEU A 206 -21.62 3.27 -6.06
N GLY A 207 -21.89 3.43 -4.76
CA GLY A 207 -21.21 2.75 -3.69
C GLY A 207 -21.78 1.34 -3.45
N TYR A 208 -20.92 0.39 -3.13
CA TYR A 208 -21.30 -1.00 -2.80
C TYR A 208 -20.55 -1.49 -1.57
N GLY A 209 -21.27 -2.05 -0.62
CA GLY A 209 -20.69 -2.65 0.58
C GLY A 209 -19.67 -3.72 0.22
N PHE A 210 -18.52 -3.67 0.87
CA PHE A 210 -17.41 -4.62 0.70
C PHE A 210 -16.72 -4.62 -0.68
N ASP A 211 -17.03 -3.67 -1.56
CA ASP A 211 -16.29 -3.54 -2.82
C ASP A 211 -14.83 -3.19 -2.57
N ARG A 212 -13.98 -3.81 -3.37
CA ARG A 212 -12.58 -3.47 -3.60
C ARG A 212 -12.44 -2.86 -4.99
N ILE A 213 -11.27 -2.37 -5.33
CA ILE A 213 -11.01 -1.73 -6.63
C ILE A 213 -11.37 -2.64 -7.82
N GLU A 214 -11.03 -3.92 -7.74
CA GLU A 214 -11.35 -4.90 -8.78
C GLU A 214 -12.85 -5.10 -9.00
N ASN A 215 -13.67 -4.87 -7.98
CA ASN A 215 -15.12 -4.94 -8.08
C ASN A 215 -15.69 -3.66 -8.71
N VAL A 216 -15.14 -2.50 -8.35
CA VAL A 216 -15.48 -1.24 -9.02
C VAL A 216 -15.15 -1.32 -10.51
N LEU A 217 -13.95 -1.84 -10.85
CA LEU A 217 -13.51 -2.03 -12.23
C LEU A 217 -14.48 -2.93 -13.01
N TRP A 218 -14.93 -4.04 -12.40
CA TRP A 218 -15.91 -4.92 -13.01
C TRP A 218 -17.21 -4.18 -13.37
N ARG A 219 -17.73 -3.38 -12.44
CA ARG A 219 -18.98 -2.64 -12.62
C ARG A 219 -18.87 -1.57 -13.72
N VAL A 220 -17.71 -0.89 -13.77
CA VAL A 220 -17.43 0.07 -14.85
C VAL A 220 -17.43 -0.62 -16.21
N TYR A 221 -16.78 -1.77 -16.35
CA TYR A 221 -16.79 -2.55 -17.60
C TYR A 221 -18.15 -3.19 -17.92
N HIS A 222 -19.08 -3.21 -16.96
CA HIS A 222 -20.42 -3.77 -17.14
C HIS A 222 -21.51 -2.69 -17.11
N GLY A 223 -21.18 -1.49 -17.56
CA GLY A 223 -22.14 -0.50 -17.99
C GLY A 223 -22.55 0.55 -16.95
N GLU A 224 -21.98 0.57 -15.74
CA GLU A 224 -22.40 1.56 -14.73
C GLU A 224 -22.09 3.01 -15.12
N LEU A 225 -21.13 3.23 -16.00
CA LEU A 225 -20.79 4.56 -16.53
C LEU A 225 -21.19 4.74 -17.99
N ASP A 226 -21.98 3.82 -18.56
CA ASP A 226 -22.40 3.87 -19.96
C ASP A 226 -23.77 4.53 -20.14
N GLY A 227 -23.98 5.09 -21.34
CA GLY A 227 -25.29 5.63 -21.76
C GLY A 227 -25.63 7.02 -21.24
N TYR A 228 -24.73 7.67 -20.48
CA TYR A 228 -24.86 9.06 -20.03
C TYR A 228 -23.50 9.76 -20.00
N LYS A 229 -23.54 11.08 -19.84
CA LYS A 229 -22.33 11.90 -19.72
C LYS A 229 -22.34 12.59 -18.36
N ALA A 230 -21.57 12.04 -17.41
CA ALA A 230 -21.36 12.67 -16.13
C ALA A 230 -20.47 13.93 -16.26
N GLU A 231 -20.77 14.95 -15.49
CA GLU A 231 -19.93 16.14 -15.34
C GLU A 231 -18.75 15.87 -14.40
N GLU A 232 -18.98 14.98 -13.41
CA GLU A 232 -18.00 14.61 -12.38
C GLU A 232 -18.16 13.12 -11.99
N VAL A 233 -17.03 12.46 -11.71
CA VAL A 233 -16.94 11.08 -11.22
C VAL A 233 -16.08 11.04 -9.97
#